data_51a258d3e4784e310706d087eabac302
#
_entry.id   51a258d3e4784e310706d087eabac302
#
_cell.length_a   1.000
_cell.length_b   1.000
_cell.length_c   1.000
_cell.angle_alpha   90.00
_cell.angle_beta   90.00
_cell.angle_gamma   90.00
#
_symmetry.space_group_name_H-M   'P 1'
#
loop_
_entity.id
_entity.type
_entity.pdbx_description
1 polymer ?
#
loop_
_entity_poly.entity_id
_entity_poly.type
_entity_poly.pdbx_seq_one_letter_code
_entity_poly.pdbx_strand_id
1 'polypeptide(L)'
;MVSSKEDERSLFVSGIVKNKDKYLFLVKNPEQWQQDENGRLRLPFGTVESRVAKGETAESALMREFKKEIGTEVKIVNSETSHFIYNGQVDEMNMNARNNKPLFVYKEEKIEEDRRRFDYIYSFLTDAGKFDDIRPLNRNAVVLMNRDLLKKAAKGKLSVGELKLRGGRIISEIELPEDALLYPTPSSKGLYLCGRCH
;
A
#
# COMPACT_ATOMS: atom_id res chain seq x y z
N MET A 1 31.28 -13.81 24.51
CA MET A 1 29.89 -13.32 24.65
C MET A 1 29.51 -12.65 23.33
N VAL A 2 28.76 -13.34 22.47
CA VAL A 2 28.24 -12.74 21.25
C VAL A 2 27.01 -11.98 21.71
N SER A 3 27.08 -10.65 21.73
CA SER A 3 25.92 -9.78 21.92
C SER A 3 24.96 -10.08 20.77
N SER A 4 23.81 -10.67 21.07
CA SER A 4 22.72 -10.77 20.12
C SER A 4 22.31 -9.34 19.78
N LYS A 5 22.75 -8.85 18.58
CA LYS A 5 22.23 -7.60 18.05
C LYS A 5 20.73 -7.81 17.87
N GLU A 6 19.93 -7.13 18.67
CA GLU A 6 18.48 -7.14 18.51
C GLU A 6 18.15 -6.66 17.07
N ASP A 7 17.35 -7.45 16.39
CA ASP A 7 16.85 -7.09 15.05
C ASP A 7 16.02 -5.80 15.17
N GLU A 8 16.40 -4.79 14.43
CA GLU A 8 15.66 -3.52 14.41
C GLU A 8 14.28 -3.74 13.79
N ARG A 9 13.22 -3.26 14.46
CA ARG A 9 11.84 -3.39 14.01
C ARG A 9 11.23 -2.03 13.75
N SER A 10 10.60 -1.87 12.59
CA SER A 10 9.80 -0.69 12.29
C SER A 10 8.33 -1.08 12.08
N LEU A 11 7.45 -0.25 12.61
CA LEU A 11 6.01 -0.45 12.52
C LEU A 11 5.41 0.56 11.55
N PHE A 12 4.71 0.04 10.55
CA PHE A 12 3.96 0.81 9.59
C PHE A 12 2.48 0.42 9.65
N VAL A 13 1.65 1.36 9.30
CA VAL A 13 0.22 1.13 9.10
C VAL A 13 -0.15 1.54 7.69
N SER A 14 -1.08 0.82 7.10
CA SER A 14 -1.59 1.16 5.77
C SER A 14 -3.11 1.05 5.72
N GLY A 15 -3.74 1.94 4.92
CA GLY A 15 -5.18 1.96 4.73
C GLY A 15 -5.55 1.52 3.33
N ILE A 16 -6.41 0.50 3.24
CA ILE A 16 -6.93 -0.04 2.00
C ILE A 16 -8.33 0.52 1.80
N VAL A 17 -8.47 1.44 0.84
CA VAL A 17 -9.77 1.99 0.46
C VAL A 17 -10.36 1.18 -0.67
N LYS A 18 -11.55 0.65 -0.44
CA LYS A 18 -12.33 -0.09 -1.46
C LYS A 18 -13.69 0.57 -1.64
N ASN A 19 -14.07 0.81 -2.88
CA ASN A 19 -15.41 1.22 -3.26
C ASN A 19 -15.91 0.35 -4.41
N LYS A 20 -16.98 -0.41 -4.15
CA LYS A 20 -17.49 -1.45 -5.06
C LYS A 20 -16.38 -2.45 -5.42
N ASP A 21 -16.01 -2.50 -6.70
CA ASP A 21 -14.99 -3.40 -7.26
C ASP A 21 -13.59 -2.76 -7.39
N LYS A 22 -13.44 -1.49 -7.03
CA LYS A 22 -12.18 -0.75 -7.20
C LYS A 22 -11.49 -0.47 -5.88
N TYR A 23 -10.18 -0.55 -5.93
CA TYR A 23 -9.27 -0.18 -4.85
C TYR A 23 -8.55 1.11 -5.22
N LEU A 24 -8.29 1.93 -4.21
CA LEU A 24 -7.52 3.16 -4.33
C LEU A 24 -6.06 2.88 -3.99
N PHE A 25 -5.18 3.40 -4.85
CA PHE A 25 -3.74 3.41 -4.60
C PHE A 25 -3.17 4.80 -4.87
N LEU A 26 -2.09 5.12 -4.16
CA LEU A 26 -1.24 6.26 -4.45
C LEU A 26 -0.10 5.86 -5.38
N VAL A 27 0.08 6.59 -6.45
CA VAL A 27 1.33 6.61 -7.21
C VAL A 27 2.18 7.72 -6.62
N LYS A 28 3.37 7.37 -6.17
CA LYS A 28 4.29 8.30 -5.51
C LYS A 28 4.75 9.40 -6.47
N ASN A 29 5.17 10.52 -5.88
CA ASN A 29 5.63 11.69 -6.64
C ASN A 29 6.82 11.37 -7.57
N PRO A 30 7.09 12.21 -8.60
CA PRO A 30 8.14 11.93 -9.60
C PRO A 30 9.54 11.73 -9.02
N GLU A 31 9.84 12.27 -7.85
CA GLU A 31 11.15 12.12 -7.19
C GLU A 31 11.44 10.68 -6.75
N GLN A 32 10.39 9.86 -6.65
CA GLN A 32 10.48 8.44 -6.28
C GLN A 32 10.38 7.49 -7.48
N TRP A 33 10.24 8.03 -8.68
CA TRP A 33 10.18 7.22 -9.89
C TRP A 33 11.55 6.66 -10.22
N GLN A 34 11.58 5.44 -10.70
CA GLN A 34 12.80 4.72 -11.06
C GLN A 34 12.79 4.39 -12.55
N GLN A 35 13.95 4.17 -13.13
CA GLN A 35 14.05 3.58 -14.46
C GLN A 35 14.47 2.12 -14.34
N ASP A 36 13.91 1.27 -15.19
CA ASP A 36 14.40 -0.10 -15.34
C ASP A 36 15.65 -0.14 -16.25
N GLU A 37 16.20 -1.32 -16.43
CA GLU A 37 17.38 -1.56 -17.27
C GLU A 37 17.21 -1.15 -18.74
N ASN A 38 15.97 -1.02 -19.20
CA ASN A 38 15.62 -0.58 -20.55
C ASN A 38 15.27 0.92 -20.62
N GLY A 39 15.51 1.68 -19.54
CA GLY A 39 15.18 3.09 -19.43
C GLY A 39 13.70 3.41 -19.27
N ARG A 40 12.82 2.41 -19.11
CA ARG A 40 11.38 2.61 -18.90
C ARG A 40 11.12 3.05 -17.46
N LEU A 41 10.28 4.07 -17.30
CA LEU A 41 9.87 4.54 -15.99
C LEU A 41 9.03 3.50 -15.24
N ARG A 42 9.35 3.34 -13.96
CA ARG A 42 8.60 2.55 -12.98
C ARG A 42 8.04 3.49 -11.93
N LEU A 43 6.73 3.51 -11.82
CA LEU A 43 5.99 4.36 -10.90
C LEU A 43 5.59 3.50 -9.68
N PRO A 44 6.22 3.72 -8.51
CA PRO A 44 5.83 3.00 -7.30
C PRO A 44 4.38 3.33 -6.95
N PHE A 45 3.55 2.31 -6.74
CA PHE A 45 2.19 2.49 -6.27
C PHE A 45 1.92 1.63 -5.03
N GLY A 46 1.17 2.17 -4.10
CA GLY A 46 0.81 1.51 -2.85
C GLY A 46 -0.47 2.06 -2.25
N THR A 47 -0.88 1.48 -1.15
CA THR A 47 -1.93 2.04 -0.31
C THR A 47 -1.41 3.29 0.41
N VAL A 48 -2.29 4.06 1.05
CA VAL A 48 -1.84 5.13 1.97
C VAL A 48 -1.14 4.48 3.14
N GLU A 49 0.12 4.80 3.36
CA GLU A 49 0.99 4.13 4.34
C GLU A 49 1.74 5.14 5.19
N SER A 50 1.82 4.90 6.49
CA SER A 50 2.54 5.73 7.44
C SER A 50 3.37 4.90 8.41
N ARG A 51 4.52 5.44 8.82
CA ARG A 51 5.24 4.95 9.99
C ARG A 51 4.49 5.42 11.24
N VAL A 52 4.30 4.51 12.20
CA VAL A 52 3.71 4.85 13.50
C VAL A 52 4.79 5.50 14.36
N ALA A 53 4.54 6.73 14.78
CA ALA A 53 5.46 7.46 15.65
C ALA A 53 5.37 6.92 17.10
N LYS A 54 6.41 7.21 17.90
CA LYS A 54 6.42 6.81 19.31
C LYS A 54 5.25 7.46 20.06
N GLY A 55 4.40 6.64 20.67
CA GLY A 55 3.21 7.09 21.41
C GLY A 55 1.99 7.36 20.54
N GLU A 56 2.10 7.20 19.23
CA GLU A 56 0.96 7.31 18.29
C GLU A 56 0.22 5.98 18.19
N THR A 57 -1.10 6.02 18.01
CA THR A 57 -1.89 4.84 17.67
C THR A 57 -1.86 4.58 16.17
N ALA A 58 -2.11 3.34 15.75
CA ALA A 58 -2.25 2.98 14.34
C ALA A 58 -3.33 3.81 13.63
N GLU A 59 -4.45 4.04 14.30
CA GLU A 59 -5.58 4.81 13.80
C GLU A 59 -5.20 6.28 13.58
N SER A 60 -4.56 6.91 14.58
CA SER A 60 -4.10 8.30 14.47
C SER A 60 -3.08 8.48 13.34
N ALA A 61 -2.16 7.53 13.19
CA ALA A 61 -1.18 7.56 12.11
C ALA A 61 -1.84 7.47 10.73
N LEU A 62 -2.82 6.58 10.58
CA LEU A 62 -3.60 6.47 9.34
C LEU A 62 -4.39 7.74 9.03
N MET A 63 -5.15 8.26 9.99
CA MET A 63 -5.95 9.48 9.79
C MET A 63 -5.08 10.65 9.39
N ARG A 64 -3.95 10.84 10.06
CA ARG A 64 -2.96 11.88 9.73
C ARG A 64 -2.45 11.73 8.29
N GLU A 65 -2.09 10.52 7.88
CA GLU A 65 -1.52 10.29 6.55
C GLU A 65 -2.56 10.42 5.43
N PHE A 66 -3.79 9.94 5.63
CA PHE A 66 -4.88 10.12 4.68
C PHE A 66 -5.18 11.60 4.43
N LYS A 67 -5.25 12.40 5.50
CA LYS A 67 -5.45 13.85 5.40
C LYS A 67 -4.31 14.53 4.64
N LYS A 68 -3.06 14.11 4.90
CA LYS A 68 -1.85 14.64 4.27
C LYS A 68 -1.73 14.27 2.79
N GLU A 69 -2.06 13.03 2.40
CA GLU A 69 -1.78 12.49 1.07
C GLU A 69 -2.95 12.68 0.09
N ILE A 70 -4.18 12.60 0.56
CA ILE A 70 -5.39 12.66 -0.29
C ILE A 70 -6.49 13.58 0.24
N GLY A 71 -6.20 14.39 1.26
CA GLY A 71 -7.09 15.44 1.76
C GLY A 71 -8.39 14.94 2.40
N THR A 72 -8.50 13.65 2.75
CA THR A 72 -9.74 13.08 3.30
C THR A 72 -9.52 12.42 4.65
N GLU A 73 -10.61 12.26 5.39
CA GLU A 73 -10.65 11.47 6.61
C GLU A 73 -11.16 10.06 6.30
N VAL A 74 -10.72 9.10 7.09
CA VAL A 74 -11.11 7.70 6.91
C VAL A 74 -11.57 7.10 8.23
N LYS A 75 -12.40 6.06 8.13
CA LYS A 75 -12.75 5.19 9.25
C LYS A 75 -12.16 3.82 9.02
N ILE A 76 -11.55 3.24 10.04
CA ILE A 76 -11.10 1.85 9.98
C ILE A 76 -12.32 0.94 10.04
N VAL A 77 -12.36 -0.04 9.15
CA VAL A 77 -13.37 -1.10 9.11
C VAL A 77 -12.67 -2.39 9.54
N ASN A 78 -13.27 -3.09 10.49
CA ASN A 78 -12.74 -4.37 10.95
C ASN A 78 -12.77 -5.42 9.84
N SER A 79 -11.68 -6.15 9.70
CA SER A 79 -11.66 -7.34 8.89
C SER A 79 -12.24 -8.53 9.66
N GLU A 80 -12.99 -9.40 8.98
CA GLU A 80 -13.48 -10.65 9.55
C GLU A 80 -12.31 -11.60 9.84
N THR A 81 -11.40 -11.70 8.88
CA THR A 81 -10.20 -12.54 8.93
C THR A 81 -8.95 -11.68 8.78
N SER A 82 -7.91 -12.01 9.54
CA SER A 82 -6.58 -11.40 9.39
C SER A 82 -5.59 -12.40 8.81
N HIS A 83 -4.66 -11.91 8.01
CA HIS A 83 -3.63 -12.74 7.39
C HIS A 83 -2.23 -12.25 7.75
N PHE A 84 -1.29 -13.17 7.89
CA PHE A 84 0.13 -12.87 8.00
C PHE A 84 0.83 -13.21 6.68
N ILE A 85 1.59 -12.26 6.15
CA ILE A 85 2.26 -12.42 4.86
C ILE A 85 3.76 -12.24 5.06
N TYR A 86 4.52 -13.30 4.73
CA TYR A 86 5.97 -13.28 4.77
C TYR A 86 6.54 -14.15 3.66
N ASN A 87 7.53 -13.66 2.93
CA ASN A 87 8.18 -14.37 1.80
C ASN A 87 7.18 -14.93 0.76
N GLY A 88 6.07 -14.23 0.54
CA GLY A 88 5.04 -14.65 -0.42
C GLY A 88 4.09 -15.74 0.07
N GLN A 89 4.29 -16.25 1.27
CA GLN A 89 3.35 -17.14 1.97
C GLN A 89 2.28 -16.30 2.67
N VAL A 90 1.06 -16.83 2.71
CA VAL A 90 -0.10 -16.18 3.32
C VAL A 90 -0.73 -17.15 4.29
N ASP A 91 -0.68 -16.86 5.56
CA ASP A 91 -1.24 -17.67 6.63
C ASP A 91 -2.39 -16.91 7.31
N GLU A 92 -3.45 -17.60 7.67
CA GLU A 92 -4.51 -17.02 8.48
C GLU A 92 -3.99 -16.77 9.90
N MET A 93 -4.27 -15.58 10.42
CA MET A 93 -3.81 -15.16 11.74
C MET A 93 -4.99 -14.94 12.68
N ASN A 94 -5.03 -15.67 13.78
CA ASN A 94 -6.01 -15.44 14.83
C ASN A 94 -5.54 -14.29 15.73
N MET A 95 -6.18 -13.13 15.58
CA MET A 95 -5.91 -11.96 16.41
C MET A 95 -7.03 -11.74 17.42
N ASN A 96 -6.72 -11.92 18.68
CA ASN A 96 -7.56 -11.42 19.78
C ASN A 96 -7.37 -9.91 19.93
N ALA A 97 -7.83 -9.14 18.95
CA ALA A 97 -7.71 -7.70 19.00
C ALA A 97 -8.85 -7.09 19.81
N ARG A 98 -8.51 -6.40 20.90
CA ARG A 98 -9.44 -5.45 21.57
C ARG A 98 -9.76 -4.25 20.70
N ASN A 99 -8.93 -4.00 19.68
CA ASN A 99 -9.00 -2.89 18.74
C ASN A 99 -9.30 -3.40 17.33
N ASN A 100 -9.30 -2.50 16.35
CA ASN A 100 -9.53 -2.82 14.94
C ASN A 100 -8.60 -3.93 14.43
N LYS A 101 -9.19 -4.92 13.73
CA LYS A 101 -8.45 -6.01 13.11
C LYS A 101 -7.93 -5.60 11.73
N PRO A 102 -6.61 -5.73 11.44
CA PRO A 102 -6.09 -5.53 10.09
C PRO A 102 -6.59 -6.63 9.15
N LEU A 103 -6.66 -6.34 7.87
CA LEU A 103 -6.88 -7.34 6.82
C LEU A 103 -5.65 -8.26 6.72
N PHE A 104 -4.46 -7.67 6.77
CA PHE A 104 -3.23 -8.45 6.83
C PHE A 104 -2.10 -7.68 7.53
N VAL A 105 -1.10 -8.44 7.97
CA VAL A 105 0.20 -7.94 8.41
C VAL A 105 1.24 -8.46 7.43
N TYR A 106 1.90 -7.55 6.72
CA TYR A 106 2.99 -7.88 5.80
C TYR A 106 4.33 -7.67 6.51
N LYS A 107 5.14 -8.72 6.58
CA LYS A 107 6.51 -8.65 7.09
C LYS A 107 7.48 -8.54 5.93
N GLU A 108 8.31 -7.51 5.94
CA GLU A 108 9.39 -7.31 4.98
C GLU A 108 10.74 -7.40 5.71
N GLU A 109 11.65 -8.18 5.17
CA GLU A 109 13.03 -8.23 5.63
C GLU A 109 13.88 -7.32 4.76
N LYS A 110 14.66 -6.43 5.39
CA LYS A 110 15.65 -5.57 4.75
C LYS A 110 17.01 -5.85 5.31
N ILE A 111 18.00 -5.89 4.44
CA ILE A 111 19.40 -6.01 4.83
C ILE A 111 20.05 -4.68 4.53
N GLU A 112 20.46 -3.96 5.57
CA GLU A 112 21.14 -2.67 5.51
C GLU A 112 22.47 -2.79 6.25
N GLU A 113 23.60 -2.57 5.59
CA GLU A 113 24.94 -2.58 6.21
C GLU A 113 25.21 -3.80 7.11
N ASP A 114 24.91 -5.01 6.64
CA ASP A 114 25.03 -6.29 7.39
C ASP A 114 24.11 -6.43 8.62
N ARG A 115 23.12 -5.57 8.75
CA ARG A 115 22.08 -5.69 9.78
C ARG A 115 20.77 -6.12 9.15
N ARG A 116 20.07 -7.03 9.84
CA ARG A 116 18.70 -7.37 9.47
C ARG A 116 17.74 -6.41 10.15
N ARG A 117 16.86 -5.85 9.36
CA ARG A 117 15.73 -5.05 9.83
C ARG A 117 14.44 -5.66 9.34
N PHE A 118 13.42 -5.67 10.19
CA PHE A 118 12.10 -6.13 9.84
C PHE A 118 11.11 -4.98 9.89
N ASP A 119 10.47 -4.72 8.76
CA ASP A 119 9.35 -3.79 8.68
C ASP A 119 8.05 -4.59 8.74
N TYR A 120 7.14 -4.19 9.64
CA TYR A 120 5.82 -4.78 9.77
C TYR A 120 4.78 -3.76 9.33
N ILE A 121 4.00 -4.09 8.29
CA ILE A 121 2.97 -3.24 7.73
C ILE A 121 1.61 -3.81 8.08
N TYR A 122 0.90 -3.16 8.98
CA TYR A 122 -0.46 -3.51 9.38
C TYR A 122 -1.45 -2.82 8.45
N SER A 123 -2.11 -3.58 7.61
CA SER A 123 -3.00 -3.07 6.57
C SER A 123 -4.46 -3.23 6.97
N PHE A 124 -5.15 -2.11 7.10
CA PHE A 124 -6.54 -2.05 7.53
C PHE A 124 -7.46 -1.73 6.36
N LEU A 125 -8.64 -2.34 6.34
CA LEU A 125 -9.72 -1.85 5.50
C LEU A 125 -10.15 -0.48 6.01
N THR A 126 -10.36 0.46 5.10
CA THR A 126 -10.77 1.82 5.43
C THR A 126 -11.91 2.29 4.55
N ASP A 127 -12.83 3.03 5.14
CA ASP A 127 -13.88 3.75 4.43
C ASP A 127 -13.51 5.23 4.34
N ALA A 128 -13.33 5.72 3.12
CA ALA A 128 -13.00 7.11 2.82
C ALA A 128 -14.22 7.90 2.28
N GLY A 129 -15.43 7.35 2.39
CA GLY A 129 -16.63 7.95 1.84
C GLY A 129 -16.64 7.94 0.31
N LYS A 130 -16.91 9.10 -0.31
CA LYS A 130 -17.02 9.19 -1.77
C LYS A 130 -15.67 9.43 -2.44
N PHE A 131 -15.33 8.64 -3.46
CA PHE A 131 -14.10 8.81 -4.23
C PHE A 131 -14.01 10.16 -4.97
N ASP A 132 -15.13 10.80 -5.22
CA ASP A 132 -15.16 12.10 -5.91
C ASP A 132 -14.65 13.26 -5.03
N ASP A 133 -14.59 13.05 -3.71
CA ASP A 133 -14.08 14.04 -2.76
C ASP A 133 -12.55 13.94 -2.56
N ILE A 134 -11.93 12.88 -3.11
CA ILE A 134 -10.50 12.62 -2.97
C ILE A 134 -9.69 13.59 -3.82
N ARG A 135 -8.70 14.22 -3.22
CA ARG A 135 -7.74 15.12 -3.86
C ARG A 135 -6.33 14.66 -3.55
N PRO A 136 -5.58 14.15 -4.54
CA PRO A 136 -4.18 13.83 -4.31
C PRO A 136 -3.39 15.09 -3.95
N LEU A 137 -2.58 15.00 -2.92
CA LEU A 137 -1.72 16.07 -2.44
C LEU A 137 -0.25 15.67 -2.62
N ASN A 138 0.68 16.60 -2.34
CA ASN A 138 2.12 16.33 -2.37
C ASN A 138 2.63 15.78 -3.72
N ARG A 139 2.04 16.24 -4.84
CA ARG A 139 2.39 15.78 -6.20
C ARG A 139 2.25 14.26 -6.42
N ASN A 140 1.47 13.59 -5.60
CA ASN A 140 1.09 12.20 -5.83
C ASN A 140 -0.03 12.14 -6.87
N ALA A 141 -0.26 10.93 -7.40
CA ALA A 141 -1.47 10.64 -8.16
C ALA A 141 -2.26 9.53 -7.45
N VAL A 142 -3.57 9.57 -7.58
CA VAL A 142 -4.46 8.50 -7.15
C VAL A 142 -4.85 7.68 -8.36
N VAL A 143 -4.70 6.36 -8.26
CA VAL A 143 -5.18 5.41 -9.25
C VAL A 143 -6.23 4.50 -8.64
N LEU A 144 -7.33 4.31 -9.38
CA LEU A 144 -8.39 3.39 -9.02
C LEU A 144 -8.34 2.20 -9.97
N MET A 145 -8.17 1.01 -9.42
CA MET A 145 -8.12 -0.21 -10.22
C MET A 145 -8.90 -1.34 -9.56
N ASN A 146 -9.51 -2.17 -10.41
CA ASN A 146 -10.16 -3.39 -9.98
C ASN A 146 -9.11 -4.49 -9.70
N ARG A 147 -9.58 -5.65 -9.27
CA ARG A 147 -8.72 -6.79 -8.91
C ARG A 147 -7.86 -7.29 -10.08
N ASP A 148 -8.39 -7.31 -11.31
CA ASP A 148 -7.64 -7.79 -12.48
C ASP A 148 -6.50 -6.84 -12.86
N LEU A 149 -6.75 -5.54 -12.81
CA LEU A 149 -5.72 -4.52 -13.01
C LEU A 149 -4.66 -4.58 -11.92
N LEU A 150 -5.07 -4.74 -10.64
CA LEU A 150 -4.13 -4.94 -9.54
C LEU A 150 -3.25 -6.18 -9.75
N LYS A 151 -3.85 -7.30 -10.18
CA LYS A 151 -3.11 -8.53 -10.49
C LYS A 151 -2.07 -8.32 -11.59
N LYS A 152 -2.39 -7.53 -12.61
CA LYS A 152 -1.47 -7.21 -13.69
C LYS A 152 -0.36 -6.25 -13.23
N ALA A 153 -0.72 -5.23 -12.48
CA ALA A 153 0.22 -4.27 -11.89
C ALA A 153 1.19 -4.96 -10.91
N ALA A 154 0.68 -5.86 -10.07
CA ALA A 154 1.50 -6.62 -9.12
C ALA A 154 2.57 -7.51 -9.79
N LYS A 155 2.37 -7.86 -11.07
CA LYS A 155 3.33 -8.57 -11.91
C LYS A 155 4.27 -7.63 -12.68
N GLY A 156 4.19 -6.32 -12.47
CA GLY A 156 4.96 -5.31 -13.19
C GLY A 156 4.62 -5.23 -14.70
N LYS A 157 3.39 -5.58 -15.08
CA LYS A 157 2.97 -5.69 -16.50
C LYS A 157 1.86 -4.71 -16.88
N LEU A 158 1.53 -3.75 -16.03
CA LEU A 158 0.49 -2.76 -16.29
C LEU A 158 1.12 -1.38 -16.52
N SER A 159 0.96 -0.84 -17.74
CA SER A 159 1.32 0.55 -18.02
C SER A 159 0.18 1.50 -17.65
N VAL A 160 0.53 2.79 -17.52
CA VAL A 160 -0.44 3.88 -17.27
C VAL A 160 -1.48 3.97 -18.39
N GLY A 161 -1.04 3.89 -19.65
CA GLY A 161 -1.95 3.89 -20.81
C GLY A 161 -2.90 2.71 -20.80
N GLU A 162 -2.40 1.50 -20.51
CA GLU A 162 -3.25 0.31 -20.41
C GLU A 162 -4.22 0.38 -19.22
N LEU A 163 -3.81 0.95 -18.08
CA LEU A 163 -4.71 1.20 -16.96
C LEU A 163 -5.94 2.00 -17.41
N LYS A 164 -5.73 3.11 -18.14
CA LYS A 164 -6.80 3.97 -18.66
C LYS A 164 -7.70 3.20 -19.63
N LEU A 165 -7.13 2.49 -20.61
CA LEU A 165 -7.86 1.73 -21.62
C LEU A 165 -8.74 0.63 -21.01
N ARG A 166 -8.34 0.05 -19.89
CA ARG A 166 -9.08 -1.03 -19.20
C ARG A 166 -10.03 -0.53 -18.11
N GLY A 167 -10.37 0.75 -18.10
CA GLY A 167 -11.34 1.34 -17.18
C GLY A 167 -10.82 1.63 -15.77
N GLY A 168 -9.50 1.64 -15.58
CA GLY A 168 -8.89 2.27 -14.43
C GLY A 168 -9.10 3.79 -14.48
N ARG A 169 -9.12 4.45 -13.33
CA ARG A 169 -9.26 5.91 -13.23
C ARG A 169 -8.00 6.48 -12.60
N ILE A 170 -7.56 7.60 -13.12
CA ILE A 170 -6.44 8.38 -12.57
C ILE A 170 -6.97 9.74 -12.14
N ILE A 171 -6.63 10.16 -10.94
CA ILE A 171 -6.87 11.49 -10.40
C ILE A 171 -5.49 12.07 -10.08
N SER A 172 -5.07 13.10 -10.81
CA SER A 172 -3.72 13.64 -10.69
C SER A 172 -3.65 15.07 -11.21
N GLU A 173 -2.83 15.88 -10.57
CA GLU A 173 -2.41 17.20 -11.06
C GLU A 173 -1.10 17.13 -11.87
N ILE A 174 -0.43 15.98 -11.83
CA ILE A 174 0.79 15.72 -12.62
C ILE A 174 0.48 14.75 -13.76
N GLU A 175 1.19 14.90 -14.85
CA GLU A 175 1.11 13.96 -15.97
C GLU A 175 1.85 12.66 -15.63
N LEU A 176 1.18 11.52 -15.82
CA LEU A 176 1.80 10.21 -15.73
C LEU A 176 2.09 9.71 -17.14
N PRO A 177 3.38 9.40 -17.48
CA PRO A 177 3.73 8.91 -18.80
C PRO A 177 3.00 7.61 -19.14
N GLU A 178 2.42 7.51 -20.32
CA GLU A 178 1.53 6.38 -20.70
C GLU A 178 2.27 5.05 -20.81
N ASP A 179 3.54 5.07 -21.18
CA ASP A 179 4.40 3.90 -21.28
C ASP A 179 5.01 3.46 -19.95
N ALA A 180 4.94 4.32 -18.93
CA ALA A 180 5.45 3.99 -17.59
C ALA A 180 4.73 2.81 -16.96
N LEU A 181 5.47 1.93 -16.29
CA LEU A 181 4.93 0.76 -15.61
C LEU A 181 4.58 1.07 -14.15
N LEU A 182 3.43 0.61 -13.71
CA LEU A 182 3.07 0.62 -12.29
C LEU A 182 3.83 -0.50 -11.57
N TYR A 183 4.55 -0.13 -10.49
CA TYR A 183 5.37 -1.03 -9.70
C TYR A 183 4.84 -1.12 -8.25
N PRO A 184 4.48 -2.32 -7.74
CA PRO A 184 3.82 -2.46 -6.45
C PRO A 184 4.80 -2.24 -5.29
N THR A 185 4.39 -1.43 -4.32
CA THR A 185 5.03 -1.37 -3.00
C THR A 185 4.59 -2.59 -2.14
N PRO A 186 5.23 -2.86 -1.00
CA PRO A 186 4.87 -3.98 -0.12
C PRO A 186 3.40 -4.04 0.25
N SER A 187 2.77 -2.90 0.55
CA SER A 187 1.36 -2.85 0.94
C SER A 187 0.40 -3.24 -0.20
N SER A 188 0.64 -2.78 -1.43
CA SER A 188 -0.16 -3.19 -2.60
C SER A 188 0.10 -4.64 -3.01
N LYS A 189 1.35 -5.10 -2.86
CA LYS A 189 1.72 -6.51 -3.07
C LYS A 189 1.04 -7.42 -2.05
N GLY A 190 0.99 -7.02 -0.78
CA GLY A 190 0.27 -7.71 0.28
C GLY A 190 -1.22 -7.87 -0.05
N LEU A 191 -1.88 -6.80 -0.50
CA LEU A 191 -3.28 -6.84 -0.91
C LEU A 191 -3.51 -7.83 -2.07
N TYR A 192 -2.63 -7.86 -3.07
CA TYR A 192 -2.70 -8.83 -4.15
C TYR A 192 -2.56 -10.27 -3.67
N LEU A 193 -1.62 -10.54 -2.76
CA LEU A 193 -1.38 -11.87 -2.20
C LEU A 193 -2.55 -12.33 -1.34
N CYS A 194 -3.05 -11.48 -0.44
CA CYS A 194 -4.23 -11.76 0.38
C CYS A 194 -5.47 -12.07 -0.47
N GLY A 195 -5.66 -11.36 -1.59
CA GLY A 195 -6.76 -11.60 -2.51
C GLY A 195 -6.70 -12.94 -3.27
N ARG A 196 -5.62 -13.72 -3.17
CA ARG A 196 -5.55 -15.09 -3.70
C ARG A 196 -6.20 -16.14 -2.80
N CYS A 197 -6.46 -15.78 -1.54
CA CYS A 197 -7.02 -16.69 -0.55
C CYS A 197 -8.56 -16.67 -0.50
N HIS A 198 -9.22 -15.86 -1.38
CA HIS A 198 -10.68 -15.73 -1.45
C HIS A 198 -11.20 -15.87 -2.87
#